data_520273a39aa3080e67382eb796b27e6c
#
_entry.id   520273a39aa3080e67382eb796b27e6c
#
_cell.length_a   1.000
_cell.length_b   1.000
_cell.length_c   1.000
_cell.angle_alpha   90.00
_cell.angle_beta   90.00
_cell.angle_gamma   90.00
#
_symmetry.space_group_name_H-M   'P 1'
#
loop_
_entity.id
_entity.type
_entity.pdbx_description
1 polymer ?
#
loop_
_entity_poly.entity_id
_entity_poly.type
_entity_poly.pdbx_seq_one_letter_code
_entity_poly.pdbx_strand_id
1 'polypeptide(L)'
;MPSTTLKVLDRMRELLRGGKPQAALAEYRKRLRIVDQWPLEADDLQALADGMFKLKLWDDTTPLLEEFIERFPSRADAMRIKLAAICCEVQNRPLAAIKLLDQVKLDDLPDSIRGHIAQIRQKAERLLDEETFELGGKSW
;
A
#
# COMPACT_ATOMS: atom_id res chain seq x y z
N MET A 1 11.23 -13.93 -21.83
CA MET A 1 11.15 -12.49 -21.53
C MET A 1 12.12 -11.74 -22.42
N PRO A 2 11.71 -10.64 -23.07
CA PRO A 2 12.63 -9.87 -23.92
C PRO A 2 13.81 -9.33 -23.13
N SER A 3 14.99 -9.29 -23.73
CA SER A 3 16.21 -8.81 -23.09
C SER A 3 16.08 -7.35 -22.60
N THR A 4 15.33 -6.52 -23.33
CA THR A 4 15.07 -5.14 -22.95
C THR A 4 14.29 -5.07 -21.63
N THR A 5 13.30 -5.94 -21.44
CA THR A 5 12.51 -6.01 -20.20
C THR A 5 13.38 -6.42 -19.02
N LEU A 6 14.29 -7.40 -19.23
CA LEU A 6 15.23 -7.82 -18.18
C LEU A 6 16.17 -6.69 -17.78
N LYS A 7 16.64 -5.89 -18.75
CA LYS A 7 17.51 -4.75 -18.48
C LYS A 7 16.79 -3.68 -17.65
N VAL A 8 15.52 -3.40 -17.98
CA VAL A 8 14.72 -2.45 -17.22
C VAL A 8 14.50 -2.93 -15.79
N LEU A 9 14.19 -4.22 -15.63
CA LEU A 9 13.98 -4.82 -14.31
C LEU A 9 15.25 -4.77 -13.47
N ASP A 10 16.40 -5.11 -14.05
CA ASP A 10 17.69 -5.02 -13.35
C ASP A 10 18.01 -3.60 -12.93
N ARG A 11 17.73 -2.62 -13.78
CA ARG A 11 17.92 -1.20 -13.45
C ARG A 11 17.01 -0.78 -12.30
N MET A 12 15.75 -1.20 -12.31
CA MET A 12 14.81 -0.91 -11.21
C MET A 12 15.32 -1.48 -9.89
N ARG A 13 15.80 -2.72 -9.92
CA ARG A 13 16.34 -3.38 -8.71
C ARG A 13 17.57 -2.65 -8.18
N GLU A 14 18.45 -2.18 -9.07
CA GLU A 14 19.61 -1.39 -8.68
C GLU A 14 19.19 -0.06 -8.05
N LEU A 15 18.23 0.62 -8.65
CA LEU A 15 17.71 1.90 -8.11
C LEU A 15 17.09 1.71 -6.73
N LEU A 16 16.34 0.62 -6.53
CA LEU A 16 15.75 0.30 -5.23
C LEU A 16 16.83 0.01 -4.18
N ARG A 17 17.87 -0.76 -4.54
CA ARG A 17 18.99 -1.04 -3.64
C ARG A 17 19.75 0.23 -3.29
N GLY A 18 19.82 1.18 -4.20
CA GLY A 18 20.47 2.47 -3.99
C GLY A 18 19.61 3.51 -3.25
N GLY A 19 18.43 3.12 -2.79
CA GLY A 19 17.54 4.03 -2.08
C GLY A 19 16.87 5.07 -2.96
N LYS A 20 16.63 4.73 -4.24
CA LYS A 20 16.02 5.62 -5.23
C LYS A 20 14.70 5.04 -5.76
N PRO A 21 13.69 4.86 -4.89
CA PRO A 21 12.43 4.24 -5.33
C PRO A 21 11.65 5.11 -6.32
N GLN A 22 11.76 6.44 -6.24
CA GLN A 22 11.08 7.33 -7.19
C GLN A 22 11.61 7.10 -8.61
N ALA A 23 12.92 6.96 -8.77
CA ALA A 23 13.53 6.68 -10.06
C ALA A 23 13.10 5.29 -10.57
N ALA A 24 13.04 4.30 -9.68
CA ALA A 24 12.57 2.97 -10.03
C ALA A 24 11.11 2.99 -10.50
N LEU A 25 10.26 3.73 -9.81
CA LEU A 25 8.85 3.89 -10.18
C LEU A 25 8.72 4.56 -11.56
N ALA A 26 9.54 5.57 -11.83
CA ALA A 26 9.55 6.24 -13.14
C ALA A 26 9.90 5.27 -14.26
N GLU A 27 10.88 4.38 -14.05
CA GLU A 27 11.24 3.35 -15.02
C GLU A 27 10.10 2.35 -15.23
N TYR A 28 9.41 1.97 -14.16
CA TYR A 28 8.25 1.08 -14.24
C TYR A 28 7.13 1.71 -15.06
N ARG A 29 6.76 2.95 -14.76
CA ARG A 29 5.70 3.68 -15.47
C ARG A 29 6.05 3.89 -16.95
N LYS A 30 7.31 4.20 -17.23
CA LYS A 30 7.80 4.37 -18.60
C LYS A 30 7.63 3.07 -19.39
N ARG A 31 7.97 1.93 -18.77
CA ARG A 31 7.86 0.63 -19.42
C ARG A 31 6.39 0.27 -19.68
N LEU A 32 5.50 0.58 -18.75
CA LEU A 32 4.07 0.32 -18.91
C LEU A 32 3.44 1.06 -20.10
N ARG A 33 4.01 2.21 -20.48
CA ARG A 33 3.54 2.94 -21.67
C ARG A 33 3.89 2.25 -22.97
N ILE A 34 4.94 1.44 -22.96
CA ILE A 34 5.43 0.74 -24.14
C ILE A 34 4.82 -0.65 -24.25
N VAL A 35 4.63 -1.31 -23.10
CA VAL A 35 4.12 -2.68 -23.01
C VAL A 35 2.84 -2.62 -22.18
N ASP A 36 1.70 -2.95 -22.78
CA ASP A 36 0.38 -2.87 -22.14
C ASP A 36 0.30 -3.68 -20.84
N GLN A 37 1.02 -4.79 -20.76
CA GLN A 37 1.05 -5.61 -19.57
C GLN A 37 2.49 -5.99 -19.26
N TRP A 38 3.01 -5.44 -18.19
CA TRP A 38 4.29 -5.86 -17.64
C TRP A 38 4.12 -6.12 -16.16
N PRO A 39 3.64 -7.31 -15.81
CA PRO A 39 3.42 -7.64 -14.41
C PRO A 39 4.75 -7.85 -13.69
N LEU A 40 5.05 -6.99 -12.73
CA LEU A 40 6.17 -7.23 -11.83
C LEU A 40 5.86 -8.45 -10.96
N GLU A 41 6.90 -9.23 -10.65
CA GLU A 41 6.78 -10.29 -9.65
C GLU A 41 6.47 -9.68 -8.28
N ALA A 42 5.92 -10.49 -7.38
CA ALA A 42 5.51 -10.03 -6.06
C ALA A 42 6.64 -9.34 -5.28
N ASP A 43 7.83 -9.91 -5.31
CA ASP A 43 8.97 -9.36 -4.55
C ASP A 43 9.38 -7.99 -5.10
N ASP A 44 9.36 -7.81 -6.42
CA ASP A 44 9.73 -6.53 -7.03
C ASP A 44 8.67 -5.46 -6.77
N LEU A 45 7.40 -5.83 -6.88
CA LEU A 45 6.29 -4.91 -6.60
C LEU A 45 6.29 -4.50 -5.13
N GLN A 46 6.52 -5.45 -4.23
CA GLN A 46 6.63 -5.17 -2.80
C GLN A 46 7.79 -4.21 -2.51
N ALA A 47 8.96 -4.45 -3.08
CA ALA A 47 10.13 -3.59 -2.88
C ALA A 47 9.86 -2.16 -3.33
N LEU A 48 9.18 -2.01 -4.47
CA LEU A 48 8.82 -0.69 -4.99
C LEU A 48 7.82 0.01 -4.06
N ALA A 49 6.77 -0.70 -3.65
CA ALA A 49 5.76 -0.16 -2.73
C ALA A 49 6.38 0.23 -1.38
N ASP A 50 7.24 -0.63 -0.82
CA ASP A 50 7.91 -0.37 0.46
C ASP A 50 8.82 0.85 0.36
N GLY A 51 9.54 0.99 -0.75
CA GLY A 51 10.41 2.14 -0.96
C GLY A 51 9.63 3.45 -0.99
N MET A 52 8.52 3.48 -1.71
CA MET A 52 7.65 4.67 -1.80
C MET A 52 6.97 4.95 -0.46
N PHE A 53 6.58 3.91 0.27
CA PHE A 53 5.99 4.03 1.60
C PHE A 53 6.96 4.71 2.58
N LYS A 54 8.23 4.31 2.56
CA LYS A 54 9.25 4.89 3.42
C LYS A 54 9.46 6.38 3.17
N LEU A 55 9.30 6.81 1.94
CA LEU A 55 9.40 8.22 1.57
C LEU A 55 8.13 9.01 1.86
N LYS A 56 7.08 8.35 2.32
CA LYS A 56 5.78 8.97 2.63
C LYS A 56 5.13 9.63 1.41
N LEU A 57 5.41 9.10 0.23
CA LEU A 57 4.80 9.57 -1.02
C LEU A 57 3.51 8.80 -1.27
N TRP A 58 2.47 9.18 -0.52
CA TRP A 58 1.24 8.41 -0.39
C TRP A 58 0.47 8.26 -1.70
N ASP A 59 0.44 9.30 -2.52
CA ASP A 59 -0.26 9.27 -3.80
C ASP A 59 0.33 8.25 -4.76
N ASP A 60 1.64 8.05 -4.71
CA ASP A 60 2.34 7.06 -5.52
C ASP A 60 2.31 5.67 -4.88
N THR A 61 2.29 5.61 -3.55
CA THR A 61 2.31 4.35 -2.81
C THR A 61 0.97 3.61 -2.90
N THR A 62 -0.14 4.33 -2.78
CA THR A 62 -1.48 3.74 -2.72
C THR A 62 -1.79 2.84 -3.92
N PRO A 63 -1.58 3.27 -5.17
CA PRO A 63 -1.84 2.38 -6.31
C PRO A 63 -0.99 1.12 -6.32
N LEU A 64 0.26 1.20 -5.84
CA LEU A 64 1.16 0.04 -5.78
C LEU A 64 0.68 -0.97 -4.74
N LEU A 65 0.22 -0.50 -3.58
CA LEU A 65 -0.34 -1.37 -2.55
C LEU A 65 -1.65 -2.02 -3.04
N GLU A 66 -2.51 -1.26 -3.69
CA GLU A 66 -3.75 -1.79 -4.25
C GLU A 66 -3.48 -2.86 -5.31
N GLU A 67 -2.53 -2.61 -6.20
CA GLU A 67 -2.13 -3.60 -7.21
C GLU A 67 -1.60 -4.87 -6.56
N PHE A 68 -0.75 -4.75 -5.53
CA PHE A 68 -0.21 -5.91 -4.83
C PHE A 68 -1.34 -6.75 -4.19
N ILE A 69 -2.26 -6.10 -3.51
CA ILE A 69 -3.38 -6.76 -2.84
C ILE A 69 -4.25 -7.51 -3.86
N GLU A 70 -4.52 -6.89 -4.99
CA GLU A 70 -5.34 -7.48 -6.05
C GLU A 70 -4.65 -8.68 -6.69
N ARG A 71 -3.36 -8.57 -6.99
CA ARG A 71 -2.63 -9.62 -7.70
C ARG A 71 -2.13 -10.75 -6.81
N PHE A 72 -1.80 -10.44 -5.56
CA PHE A 72 -1.19 -11.41 -4.63
C PHE A 72 -1.94 -11.45 -3.30
N PRO A 73 -3.25 -11.73 -3.31
CA PRO A 73 -4.07 -11.63 -2.09
C PRO A 73 -3.62 -12.55 -0.95
N SER A 74 -3.02 -13.69 -1.27
CA SER A 74 -2.56 -14.63 -0.24
C SER A 74 -1.29 -14.15 0.49
N ARG A 75 -0.60 -13.14 -0.03
CA ARG A 75 0.63 -12.58 0.54
C ARG A 75 0.45 -11.12 0.96
N ALA A 76 -0.76 -10.62 0.99
CA ALA A 76 -1.01 -9.18 1.01
C ALA A 76 -1.29 -8.60 2.39
N ASP A 77 -1.21 -9.39 3.48
CA ASP A 77 -1.58 -8.88 4.80
C ASP A 77 -0.74 -7.67 5.23
N ALA A 78 0.57 -7.71 5.02
CA ALA A 78 1.44 -6.56 5.32
C ALA A 78 1.05 -5.33 4.48
N MET A 79 0.69 -5.55 3.22
CA MET A 79 0.28 -4.46 2.32
C MET A 79 -1.10 -3.89 2.72
N ARG A 80 -2.01 -4.75 3.17
CA ARG A 80 -3.31 -4.33 3.69
C ARG A 80 -3.15 -3.44 4.92
N ILE A 81 -2.26 -3.81 5.83
CA ILE A 81 -1.98 -3.03 7.04
C ILE A 81 -1.42 -1.65 6.66
N LYS A 82 -0.47 -1.60 5.74
CA LYS A 82 0.10 -0.34 5.27
C LYS A 82 -0.94 0.55 4.60
N LEU A 83 -1.77 -0.03 3.74
CA LEU A 83 -2.83 0.73 3.08
C LEU A 83 -3.87 1.21 4.07
N ALA A 84 -4.23 0.39 5.06
CA ALA A 84 -5.15 0.78 6.13
C ALA A 84 -4.62 1.97 6.91
N ALA A 85 -3.32 1.98 7.22
CA ALA A 85 -2.68 3.10 7.91
C ALA A 85 -2.77 4.38 7.06
N ILE A 86 -2.51 4.30 5.77
CA ILE A 86 -2.63 5.43 4.85
C ILE A 86 -4.07 5.94 4.79
N CYS A 87 -5.03 5.03 4.63
CA CYS A 87 -6.45 5.39 4.58
C CYS A 87 -6.90 6.12 5.84
N CYS A 88 -6.45 5.65 7.00
CA CYS A 88 -6.84 6.20 8.29
C CYS A 88 -6.12 7.52 8.60
N GLU A 89 -4.79 7.55 8.45
CA GLU A 89 -3.96 8.65 8.93
C GLU A 89 -3.77 9.78 7.94
N VAL A 90 -3.84 9.46 6.65
CA VAL A 90 -3.54 10.43 5.58
C VAL A 90 -4.80 10.83 4.81
N GLN A 91 -5.61 9.84 4.43
CA GLN A 91 -6.73 10.06 3.51
C GLN A 91 -8.06 10.30 4.21
N ASN A 92 -8.10 10.17 5.53
CA ASN A 92 -9.34 10.28 6.31
C ASN A 92 -10.46 9.40 5.76
N ARG A 93 -10.13 8.14 5.50
CA ARG A 93 -11.05 7.11 5.00
C ARG A 93 -11.13 5.95 6.00
N PRO A 94 -11.75 6.17 7.16
CA PRO A 94 -11.73 5.18 8.24
C PRO A 94 -12.46 3.88 7.90
N LEU A 95 -13.55 3.94 7.16
CA LEU A 95 -14.29 2.72 6.79
C LEU A 95 -13.45 1.83 5.87
N ALA A 96 -12.74 2.43 4.91
CA ALA A 96 -11.84 1.69 4.04
C ALA A 96 -10.72 1.02 4.84
N ALA A 97 -10.17 1.72 5.84
CA ALA A 97 -9.14 1.16 6.72
C ALA A 97 -9.67 -0.06 7.48
N ILE A 98 -10.86 0.02 8.04
CA ILE A 98 -11.47 -1.09 8.80
C ILE A 98 -11.70 -2.29 7.88
N LYS A 99 -12.22 -2.08 6.69
CA LYS A 99 -12.45 -3.16 5.72
C LYS A 99 -11.15 -3.87 5.33
N LEU A 100 -10.06 -3.13 5.18
CA LEU A 100 -8.75 -3.73 4.89
C LEU A 100 -8.26 -4.56 6.06
N LEU A 101 -8.39 -4.05 7.28
CA LEU A 101 -7.95 -4.76 8.48
C LEU A 101 -8.78 -6.02 8.75
N ASP A 102 -10.06 -6.02 8.40
CA ASP A 102 -10.92 -7.19 8.55
C ASP A 102 -10.49 -8.37 7.68
N GLN A 103 -9.72 -8.10 6.62
CA GLN A 103 -9.20 -9.15 5.73
C GLN A 103 -7.86 -9.71 6.17
N VAL A 104 -7.23 -9.14 7.19
CA VAL A 104 -5.93 -9.57 7.70
C VAL A 104 -6.11 -10.74 8.66
N LYS A 105 -5.31 -11.80 8.46
CA LYS A 105 -5.30 -12.96 9.36
C LYS A 105 -4.41 -12.65 10.56
N LEU A 106 -5.02 -12.60 11.75
CA LEU A 106 -4.31 -12.19 12.97
C LEU A 106 -3.57 -13.34 13.65
N ASP A 107 -3.93 -14.60 13.35
CA ASP A 107 -3.49 -15.76 14.14
C ASP A 107 -1.97 -15.95 14.18
N ASP A 108 -1.28 -15.69 13.08
CA ASP A 108 0.15 -15.93 12.96
C ASP A 108 1.00 -14.66 13.09
N LEU A 109 0.38 -13.53 13.49
CA LEU A 109 1.09 -12.27 13.59
C LEU A 109 1.74 -12.05 14.95
N PRO A 110 2.93 -11.44 15.01
CA PRO A 110 3.54 -11.03 16.28
C PRO A 110 2.65 -10.04 17.03
N ASP A 111 2.79 -10.02 18.36
CA ASP A 111 2.00 -9.13 19.21
C ASP A 111 2.22 -7.65 18.86
N SER A 112 3.42 -7.25 18.46
CA SER A 112 3.72 -5.88 18.06
C SER A 112 2.89 -5.45 16.84
N ILE A 113 2.71 -6.36 15.88
CA ILE A 113 1.92 -6.07 14.68
C ILE A 113 0.43 -6.07 15.02
N ARG A 114 -0.03 -7.01 15.86
CA ARG A 114 -1.41 -7.01 16.34
C ARG A 114 -1.74 -5.72 17.07
N GLY A 115 -0.82 -5.24 17.90
CA GLY A 115 -0.97 -3.96 18.60
C GLY A 115 -1.07 -2.79 17.64
N HIS A 116 -0.27 -2.79 16.60
CA HIS A 116 -0.31 -1.75 15.57
C HIS A 116 -1.65 -1.76 14.82
N ILE A 117 -2.14 -2.95 14.47
CA ILE A 117 -3.46 -3.11 13.83
C ILE A 117 -4.56 -2.56 14.75
N ALA A 118 -4.49 -2.89 16.04
CA ALA A 118 -5.47 -2.41 17.02
C ALA A 118 -5.45 -0.88 17.10
N GLN A 119 -4.29 -0.26 17.05
CA GLN A 119 -4.16 1.20 17.06
C GLN A 119 -4.79 1.85 15.83
N ILE A 120 -4.55 1.28 14.66
CA ILE A 120 -5.15 1.79 13.40
C ILE A 120 -6.67 1.67 13.48
N ARG A 121 -7.17 0.50 13.91
CA ARG A 121 -8.61 0.26 14.05
C ARG A 121 -9.25 1.22 15.03
N GLN A 122 -8.63 1.44 16.18
CA GLN A 122 -9.13 2.34 17.20
C GLN A 122 -9.21 3.77 16.67
N LYS A 123 -8.20 4.22 15.96
CA LYS A 123 -8.22 5.55 15.34
C LYS A 123 -9.31 5.67 14.28
N ALA A 124 -9.47 4.64 13.45
CA ALA A 124 -10.52 4.60 12.43
C ALA A 124 -11.91 4.68 13.06
N GLU A 125 -12.14 3.94 14.14
CA GLU A 125 -13.42 3.98 14.86
C GLU A 125 -13.69 5.33 15.45
N ARG A 126 -12.66 6.00 16.02
CA ARG A 126 -12.82 7.39 16.52
C ARG A 126 -13.19 8.35 15.40
N LEU A 127 -12.56 8.23 14.25
CA LEU A 127 -12.85 9.09 13.10
C LEU A 127 -14.29 8.90 12.62
N LEU A 128 -14.77 7.66 12.62
CA LEU A 128 -16.17 7.37 12.27
C LEU A 128 -17.14 7.99 13.29
N ASP A 129 -16.84 7.90 14.57
CA ASP A 129 -17.66 8.47 15.64
C ASP A 129 -17.72 9.99 15.52
N GLU A 130 -16.59 10.64 15.28
CA GLU A 130 -16.51 12.08 15.09
C GLU A 130 -17.33 12.53 13.88
N GLU A 131 -17.20 11.82 12.76
CA GLU A 131 -17.94 12.09 11.54
C GLU A 131 -19.45 11.95 11.76
N THR A 132 -19.86 10.87 12.41
CA THR A 132 -21.25 10.63 12.75
C THR A 132 -21.79 11.71 13.69
N PHE A 133 -21.01 12.14 14.65
CA PHE A 133 -21.38 13.21 15.59
C PHE A 133 -21.58 14.53 14.84
N GLU A 134 -20.66 14.90 13.93
CA GLU A 134 -20.80 16.12 13.15
C GLU A 134 -22.04 16.10 12.27
N LEU A 135 -22.30 14.97 11.60
CA LEU A 135 -23.49 14.81 10.79
C LEU A 135 -24.76 14.88 11.63
N GLY A 136 -24.73 14.27 12.82
CA GLY A 136 -25.81 14.34 13.78
C GLY A 136 -26.06 15.76 14.26
N GLY A 137 -25.00 16.54 14.48
CA GLY A 137 -25.10 17.94 14.91
C GLY A 137 -25.63 18.93 13.88
N LYS A 138 -25.72 18.51 12.61
CA LYS A 138 -26.17 19.38 11.51
C LYS A 138 -27.55 19.05 11.00
N SER A 139 -28.22 18.08 11.58
CA SER A 139 -29.44 17.53 10.99
C SER A 139 -30.70 18.25 11.38
N TRP A 140 -30.55 19.40 11.95
CA TRP A 140 -31.68 20.14 12.32
C TRP A 140 -31.51 21.54 12.10
#